data_2383ba6f4a2079012d0d85ad8adba6fd
#
_entry.id   2383ba6f4a2079012d0d85ad8adba6fd
#
_cell.length_a   1.000
_cell.length_b   1.000
_cell.length_c   1.000
_cell.angle_alpha   90.00
_cell.angle_beta   90.00
_cell.angle_gamma   90.00
#
_symmetry.space_group_name_H-M   'P 1'
#
loop_
_entity.id
_entity.type
_entity.pdbx_description
1 polymer ?
#
loop_
_entity_poly.entity_id
_entity_poly.type
_entity_poly.pdbx_seq_one_letter_code
_entity_poly.pdbx_strand_id
1 'polypeptide(L)'
;MNKRDLLNFAGMSRREFDGILRLAAELKRKQQRGIPHRLLAGNQLAMVFEKPSLRTRATFNVGMIQLGGSAVYLGPAEVGLGTRETPADCARNLDRWFDLITVRTFGHKIIEELAEYAAVPVINALTDGYHPCQVLADCQTLIEHKGTLDGLKIAFVGDGNNMVHSWLEAAAILPFAFALACPKGYEPDAAILQKARDQGAKITITQSVKEAAEDADAIYTDVWTSMGQEKEVQNRLRAFRAYQVNSQVVAMAKPDALVMHCLPAHRGEEITHEVLESPQCVAFDQAENRLHAQKAVMVWLLKGFKGSRVQGSMKTTGSRGSKKSK
;
A
#
# COMPACT_ATOMS: atom_id res chain seq x y z
N MET A 1 21.48 4.74 14.45
CA MET A 1 20.29 5.39 13.84
C MET A 1 19.10 4.91 14.65
N ASN A 2 18.14 5.79 15.00
CA ASN A 2 16.93 5.30 15.63
C ASN A 2 16.19 4.37 14.66
N LYS A 3 15.73 3.23 15.17
CA LYS A 3 14.88 2.28 14.46
C LYS A 3 13.68 3.00 13.85
N ARG A 4 13.27 2.58 12.66
CA ARG A 4 12.04 3.01 11.99
C ARG A 4 11.20 1.79 11.67
N ASP A 5 9.90 1.92 11.79
CA ASP A 5 8.92 0.90 11.43
C ASP A 5 7.96 1.45 10.36
N LEU A 6 7.25 0.56 9.69
CA LEU A 6 6.12 0.92 8.83
C LEU A 6 4.87 0.18 9.32
N LEU A 7 4.24 0.68 10.37
CA LEU A 7 2.99 0.10 10.90
C LEU A 7 1.76 0.68 10.22
N ASN A 8 1.80 1.97 9.93
CA ASN A 8 0.84 2.78 9.20
C ASN A 8 1.59 3.99 8.62
N PHE A 9 0.91 5.05 8.17
CA PHE A 9 1.56 6.26 7.68
C PHE A 9 1.64 7.40 8.72
N ALA A 10 1.21 7.17 9.95
CA ALA A 10 1.28 8.19 11.00
C ALA A 10 2.72 8.65 11.22
N GLY A 11 2.95 9.96 11.16
CA GLY A 11 4.27 10.57 11.32
C GLY A 11 5.21 10.45 10.11
N MET A 12 4.77 9.84 9.00
CA MET A 12 5.53 9.83 7.75
C MET A 12 5.43 11.19 7.06
N SER A 13 6.56 11.75 6.70
CA SER A 13 6.60 12.98 5.91
C SER A 13 6.33 12.74 4.42
N ARG A 14 5.80 13.76 3.71
CA ARG A 14 5.68 13.75 2.25
C ARG A 14 6.99 13.35 1.57
N ARG A 15 8.13 13.87 2.05
CA ARG A 15 9.46 13.55 1.49
C ARG A 15 9.80 12.06 1.60
N GLU A 16 9.44 11.41 2.69
CA GLU A 16 9.66 9.97 2.89
C GLU A 16 8.76 9.15 1.98
N PHE A 17 7.47 9.50 1.93
CA PHE A 17 6.50 8.85 1.06
C PHE A 17 6.95 8.91 -0.41
N ASP A 18 7.24 10.11 -0.93
CA ASP A 18 7.76 10.31 -2.29
C ASP A 18 9.10 9.60 -2.52
N GLY A 19 9.95 9.52 -1.48
CA GLY A 19 11.22 8.80 -1.53
C GLY A 19 11.03 7.30 -1.75
N ILE A 20 10.06 6.69 -1.06
CA ILE A 20 9.71 5.28 -1.23
C ILE A 20 9.17 5.03 -2.64
N LEU A 21 8.26 5.88 -3.14
CA LEU A 21 7.68 5.73 -4.49
C LEU A 21 8.74 5.87 -5.58
N ARG A 22 9.64 6.85 -5.48
CA ARG A 22 10.77 7.00 -6.43
C ARG A 22 11.69 5.78 -6.42
N LEU A 23 12.00 5.24 -5.25
CA LEU A 23 12.82 4.03 -5.13
C LEU A 23 12.10 2.81 -5.71
N ALA A 24 10.80 2.67 -5.47
CA ALA A 24 10.00 1.59 -6.05
C ALA A 24 10.01 1.63 -7.58
N ALA A 25 9.79 2.81 -8.18
CA ALA A 25 9.87 3.01 -9.62
C ALA A 25 11.28 2.73 -10.19
N GLU A 26 12.35 3.09 -9.47
CA GLU A 26 13.72 2.76 -9.85
C GLU A 26 13.97 1.25 -9.86
N LEU A 27 13.54 0.55 -8.79
CA LEU A 27 13.69 -0.90 -8.65
C LEU A 27 12.87 -1.65 -9.71
N LYS A 28 11.67 -1.16 -10.06
CA LYS A 28 10.85 -1.68 -11.17
C LYS A 28 11.62 -1.58 -12.50
N ARG A 29 12.12 -0.40 -12.83
CA ARG A 29 12.89 -0.19 -14.07
C ARG A 29 14.16 -1.05 -14.14
N LYS A 30 14.88 -1.21 -13.03
CA LYS A 30 16.06 -2.11 -12.98
C LYS A 30 15.67 -3.55 -13.26
N GLN A 31 14.58 -4.03 -12.66
CA GLN A 31 14.10 -5.39 -12.89
C GLN A 31 13.69 -5.60 -14.35
N GLN A 32 12.92 -4.69 -14.93
CA GLN A 32 12.48 -4.78 -16.34
C GLN A 32 13.66 -4.79 -17.34
N ARG A 33 14.78 -4.17 -16.96
CA ARG A 33 16.02 -4.14 -17.76
C ARG A 33 16.99 -5.28 -17.43
N GLY A 34 16.62 -6.20 -16.55
CA GLY A 34 17.51 -7.27 -16.10
C GLY A 34 18.73 -6.81 -15.30
N ILE A 35 18.71 -5.57 -14.76
CA ILE A 35 19.83 -5.01 -13.99
C ILE A 35 19.76 -5.51 -12.54
N PRO A 36 20.79 -6.25 -12.06
CA PRO A 36 20.86 -6.69 -10.67
C PRO A 36 20.82 -5.53 -9.69
N HIS A 37 20.06 -5.68 -8.59
CA HIS A 37 19.92 -4.63 -7.57
C HIS A 37 19.96 -5.21 -6.16
N ARG A 38 21.05 -5.92 -5.84
CA ARG A 38 21.26 -6.66 -4.58
C ARG A 38 21.56 -5.72 -3.40
N LEU A 39 20.63 -4.79 -3.12
CA LEU A 39 20.82 -3.74 -2.11
C LEU A 39 20.78 -4.27 -0.67
N LEU A 40 20.23 -5.44 -0.43
CA LEU A 40 20.11 -6.08 0.88
C LEU A 40 20.85 -7.43 0.91
N ALA A 41 22.00 -7.51 0.22
CA ALA A 41 22.80 -8.72 0.22
C ALA A 41 23.22 -9.11 1.66
N GLY A 42 22.92 -10.36 2.03
CA GLY A 42 23.19 -10.92 3.36
C GLY A 42 22.14 -10.63 4.43
N ASN A 43 21.15 -9.76 4.18
CA ASN A 43 20.10 -9.51 5.16
C ASN A 43 19.02 -10.61 5.17
N GLN A 44 18.40 -10.80 6.34
CA GLN A 44 17.40 -11.83 6.61
C GLN A 44 16.06 -11.19 6.96
N LEU A 45 14.98 -11.66 6.33
CA LEU A 45 13.61 -11.22 6.59
C LEU A 45 12.80 -12.31 7.28
N ALA A 46 12.24 -12.04 8.45
CA ALA A 46 11.18 -12.84 9.04
C ALA A 46 9.82 -12.45 8.44
N MET A 47 9.06 -13.42 7.93
CA MET A 47 7.69 -13.22 7.45
C MET A 47 6.70 -13.93 8.37
N VAL A 48 6.17 -13.20 9.36
CA VAL A 48 5.21 -13.70 10.36
C VAL A 48 3.79 -13.52 9.84
N PHE A 49 3.08 -14.60 9.56
CA PHE A 49 1.77 -14.56 8.92
C PHE A 49 0.76 -15.41 9.66
N GLU A 50 -0.22 -14.79 10.29
CA GLU A 50 -1.37 -15.45 10.91
C GLU A 50 -2.56 -15.63 9.96
N LYS A 51 -2.57 -14.89 8.84
CA LYS A 51 -3.59 -14.98 7.78
C LYS A 51 -2.95 -15.40 6.46
N PRO A 52 -3.57 -16.28 5.67
CA PRO A 52 -3.05 -16.67 4.37
C PRO A 52 -2.96 -15.48 3.42
N SER A 53 -1.98 -15.47 2.54
CA SER A 53 -1.83 -14.41 1.53
C SER A 53 -0.92 -14.87 0.39
N LEU A 54 -1.47 -14.94 -0.82
CA LEU A 54 -0.69 -15.20 -2.02
C LEU A 54 0.25 -14.03 -2.34
N ARG A 55 -0.32 -12.85 -2.58
CA ARG A 55 0.41 -11.66 -3.05
C ARG A 55 1.46 -11.20 -2.05
N THR A 56 1.06 -10.95 -0.83
CA THR A 56 1.97 -10.42 0.20
C THR A 56 3.13 -11.37 0.45
N ARG A 57 2.86 -12.68 0.59
CA ARG A 57 3.90 -13.68 0.83
C ARG A 57 4.87 -13.76 -0.36
N ALA A 58 4.34 -13.90 -1.58
CA ALA A 58 5.16 -14.02 -2.76
C ALA A 58 6.01 -12.76 -3.01
N THR A 59 5.42 -11.56 -2.88
CA THR A 59 6.12 -10.30 -3.20
C THR A 59 7.18 -9.93 -2.17
N PHE A 60 7.00 -10.20 -0.87
CA PHE A 60 8.07 -10.03 0.12
C PHE A 60 9.20 -11.04 -0.10
N ASN A 61 8.87 -12.33 -0.30
CA ASN A 61 9.88 -13.37 -0.51
C ASN A 61 10.71 -13.12 -1.77
N VAL A 62 10.05 -12.96 -2.92
CA VAL A 62 10.71 -12.67 -4.20
C VAL A 62 11.47 -11.34 -4.13
N GLY A 63 10.85 -10.32 -3.52
CA GLY A 63 11.49 -9.02 -3.34
C GLY A 63 12.79 -9.10 -2.55
N MET A 64 12.81 -9.86 -1.45
CA MET A 64 14.01 -10.03 -0.63
C MET A 64 15.11 -10.79 -1.39
N ILE A 65 14.75 -11.85 -2.14
CA ILE A 65 15.69 -12.58 -3.00
C ILE A 65 16.30 -11.67 -4.07
N GLN A 66 15.48 -10.86 -4.76
CA GLN A 66 15.96 -9.91 -5.78
C GLN A 66 16.88 -8.83 -5.19
N LEU A 67 16.66 -8.46 -3.93
CA LEU A 67 17.54 -7.55 -3.19
C LEU A 67 18.81 -8.23 -2.65
N GLY A 68 18.97 -9.54 -2.85
CA GLY A 68 20.17 -10.31 -2.49
C GLY A 68 20.18 -10.87 -1.07
N GLY A 69 19.07 -10.72 -0.35
CA GLY A 69 18.86 -11.33 0.97
C GLY A 69 18.09 -12.63 0.90
N SER A 70 17.62 -13.12 2.03
CA SER A 70 16.73 -14.27 2.14
C SER A 70 15.55 -13.98 3.06
N ALA A 71 14.49 -14.78 2.94
CA ALA A 71 13.28 -14.64 3.74
C ALA A 71 12.82 -15.98 4.29
N VAL A 72 12.41 -16.01 5.54
CA VAL A 72 11.85 -17.21 6.21
C VAL A 72 10.38 -16.95 6.49
N TYR A 73 9.53 -17.87 6.02
CA TYR A 73 8.10 -17.83 6.32
C TYR A 73 7.83 -18.53 7.65
N LEU A 74 7.11 -17.86 8.51
CA LEU A 74 6.70 -18.30 9.83
C LEU A 74 5.17 -18.20 9.90
N GLY A 75 4.51 -19.33 9.78
CA GLY A 75 3.04 -19.43 9.80
C GLY A 75 2.47 -19.55 11.22
N PRO A 76 1.13 -19.67 11.33
CA PRO A 76 0.47 -19.74 12.64
C PRO A 76 0.90 -20.95 13.49
N ALA A 77 1.24 -22.05 12.84
CA ALA A 77 1.69 -23.26 13.53
C ALA A 77 3.07 -23.09 14.21
N GLU A 78 3.93 -22.26 13.62
CA GLU A 78 5.28 -22.00 14.13
C GLU A 78 5.29 -20.91 15.21
N VAL A 79 4.55 -19.81 15.01
CA VAL A 79 4.64 -18.62 15.86
C VAL A 79 3.47 -18.54 16.85
N GLY A 80 2.22 -18.54 16.38
CA GLY A 80 1.01 -18.43 17.22
C GLY A 80 1.03 -17.15 18.08
N LEU A 81 1.16 -15.97 17.44
CA LEU A 81 1.22 -14.67 18.12
C LEU A 81 0.04 -14.45 19.07
N GLY A 82 0.34 -14.14 20.34
CA GLY A 82 -0.66 -13.87 21.36
C GLY A 82 -1.40 -15.12 21.89
N THR A 83 -1.08 -16.32 21.35
CA THR A 83 -1.65 -17.58 21.82
C THR A 83 -0.60 -18.54 22.37
N ARG A 84 0.47 -18.79 21.62
CA ARG A 84 1.60 -19.62 22.02
C ARG A 84 2.68 -18.81 22.71
N GLU A 85 3.02 -17.64 22.15
CA GLU A 85 3.98 -16.70 22.69
C GLU A 85 3.41 -15.28 22.65
N THR A 86 3.86 -14.42 23.58
CA THR A 86 3.51 -12.99 23.52
C THR A 86 4.16 -12.31 22.32
N PRO A 87 3.56 -11.26 21.74
CA PRO A 87 4.22 -10.47 20.68
C PRO A 87 5.60 -9.95 21.12
N ALA A 88 5.74 -9.56 22.37
CA ALA A 88 6.99 -9.10 22.96
C ALA A 88 8.09 -10.18 22.98
N ASP A 89 7.77 -11.43 23.33
CA ASP A 89 8.76 -12.50 23.36
C ASP A 89 9.12 -12.96 21.95
N CYS A 90 8.15 -13.05 21.05
CA CYS A 90 8.42 -13.27 19.63
C CYS A 90 9.36 -12.20 19.05
N ALA A 91 9.13 -10.92 19.36
CA ALA A 91 9.96 -9.83 18.91
C ALA A 91 11.42 -9.98 19.37
N ARG A 92 11.64 -10.27 20.68
CA ARG A 92 12.96 -10.45 21.28
C ARG A 92 13.71 -11.66 20.72
N ASN A 93 13.01 -12.69 20.27
CA ASN A 93 13.61 -13.84 19.61
C ASN A 93 13.96 -13.50 18.14
N LEU A 94 13.01 -12.94 17.40
CA LEU A 94 13.17 -12.67 15.98
C LEU A 94 14.27 -11.63 15.72
N ASP A 95 14.42 -10.60 16.56
CA ASP A 95 15.44 -9.58 16.39
C ASP A 95 16.89 -10.08 16.60
N ARG A 96 17.06 -11.30 17.16
CA ARG A 96 18.37 -11.95 17.27
C ARG A 96 18.82 -12.67 16.01
N TRP A 97 17.87 -13.01 15.14
CA TRP A 97 18.11 -13.85 13.97
C TRP A 97 17.88 -13.15 12.66
N PHE A 98 17.07 -12.08 12.65
CA PHE A 98 16.64 -11.39 11.45
C PHE A 98 16.98 -9.90 11.50
N ASP A 99 17.18 -9.31 10.34
CA ASP A 99 17.41 -7.86 10.18
C ASP A 99 16.13 -7.06 10.00
N LEU A 100 15.02 -7.74 9.66
CA LEU A 100 13.73 -7.13 9.33
C LEU A 100 12.61 -8.12 9.63
N ILE A 101 11.50 -7.62 10.14
CA ILE A 101 10.30 -8.43 10.40
C ILE A 101 9.12 -7.86 9.62
N THR A 102 8.40 -8.69 8.86
CA THR A 102 7.10 -8.32 8.31
C THR A 102 6.01 -9.16 8.93
N VAL A 103 4.90 -8.50 9.31
CA VAL A 103 3.81 -9.14 10.07
C VAL A 103 2.49 -8.95 9.38
N ARG A 104 1.75 -10.06 9.18
CA ARG A 104 0.36 -10.07 8.74
C ARG A 104 -0.48 -10.76 9.81
N THR A 105 -1.26 -9.98 10.53
CA THR A 105 -2.03 -10.46 11.69
C THR A 105 -3.44 -9.86 11.73
N PHE A 106 -4.17 -10.08 12.81
CA PHE A 106 -5.50 -9.52 13.05
C PHE A 106 -5.41 -8.13 13.70
N GLY A 107 -5.35 -8.07 15.02
CA GLY A 107 -5.38 -6.80 15.75
C GLY A 107 -4.13 -5.95 15.53
N HIS A 108 -4.31 -4.65 15.29
CA HIS A 108 -3.18 -3.73 15.07
C HIS A 108 -2.29 -3.59 16.30
N LYS A 109 -2.84 -3.71 17.52
CA LYS A 109 -2.08 -3.68 18.79
C LYS A 109 -1.02 -4.77 18.88
N ILE A 110 -1.23 -5.92 18.23
CA ILE A 110 -0.27 -7.03 18.21
C ILE A 110 1.03 -6.59 17.51
N ILE A 111 0.91 -5.89 16.37
CA ILE A 111 2.09 -5.42 15.65
C ILE A 111 2.73 -4.21 16.32
N GLU A 112 1.96 -3.35 16.99
CA GLU A 112 2.49 -2.24 17.79
C GLU A 112 3.35 -2.77 18.95
N GLU A 113 2.86 -3.76 19.71
CA GLU A 113 3.63 -4.42 20.76
C GLU A 113 4.89 -5.09 20.19
N LEU A 114 4.76 -5.86 19.10
CA LEU A 114 5.92 -6.49 18.47
C LEU A 114 6.96 -5.44 18.03
N ALA A 115 6.52 -4.33 17.47
CA ALA A 115 7.41 -3.24 17.07
C ALA A 115 8.06 -2.53 18.26
N GLU A 116 7.39 -2.42 19.40
CA GLU A 116 7.96 -1.83 20.63
C GLU A 116 9.14 -2.65 21.13
N TYR A 117 9.04 -3.97 21.11
CA TYR A 117 10.05 -4.86 21.69
C TYR A 117 11.11 -5.35 20.70
N ALA A 118 10.90 -5.25 19.40
CA ALA A 118 11.92 -5.59 18.40
C ALA A 118 12.97 -4.49 18.27
N ALA A 119 14.25 -4.84 18.23
CA ALA A 119 15.34 -3.90 17.91
C ALA A 119 15.48 -3.65 16.39
N VAL A 120 14.97 -4.55 15.55
CA VAL A 120 14.98 -4.43 14.09
C VAL A 120 13.67 -3.83 13.57
N PRO A 121 13.65 -3.24 12.35
CA PRO A 121 12.45 -2.68 11.76
C PRO A 121 11.31 -3.68 11.59
N VAL A 122 10.08 -3.21 11.82
CA VAL A 122 8.84 -3.98 11.63
C VAL A 122 7.98 -3.35 10.52
N ILE A 123 7.47 -4.22 9.63
CA ILE A 123 6.58 -3.83 8.52
C ILE A 123 5.20 -4.43 8.74
N ASN A 124 4.18 -3.59 8.72
CA ASN A 124 2.79 -4.02 8.62
C ASN A 124 2.49 -4.53 7.20
N ALA A 125 2.41 -5.85 7.06
CA ALA A 125 2.00 -6.49 5.81
C ALA A 125 0.47 -6.46 5.60
N LEU A 126 -0.29 -6.46 6.67
CA LEU A 126 -1.71 -6.17 6.84
C LEU A 126 -2.12 -6.42 8.30
N THR A 127 -2.92 -5.54 8.85
CA THR A 127 -3.74 -5.76 10.04
C THR A 127 -5.20 -5.38 9.76
N ASP A 128 -6.10 -5.64 10.70
CA ASP A 128 -7.50 -5.17 10.58
C ASP A 128 -7.59 -3.63 10.60
N GLY A 129 -6.57 -2.95 11.13
CA GLY A 129 -6.49 -1.49 11.15
C GLY A 129 -5.95 -0.85 9.87
N TYR A 130 -4.91 -1.44 9.24
CA TYR A 130 -4.18 -0.78 8.15
C TYR A 130 -3.56 -1.78 7.16
N HIS A 131 -3.34 -1.29 5.92
CA HIS A 131 -2.59 -1.99 4.87
C HIS A 131 -1.64 -1.04 4.10
N PRO A 132 -0.62 -0.46 4.74
CA PRO A 132 0.22 0.58 4.14
C PRO A 132 0.95 0.12 2.87
N CYS A 133 1.42 -1.13 2.84
CA CYS A 133 2.11 -1.68 1.67
C CYS A 133 1.23 -1.75 0.41
N GLN A 134 -0.08 -1.87 0.56
CA GLN A 134 -1.01 -1.83 -0.56
C GLN A 134 -1.14 -0.40 -1.10
N VAL A 135 -1.42 0.56 -0.23
CA VAL A 135 -1.61 1.95 -0.66
C VAL A 135 -0.34 2.53 -1.30
N LEU A 136 0.86 2.15 -0.86
CA LEU A 136 2.10 2.51 -1.55
C LEU A 136 2.14 1.97 -3.00
N ALA A 137 1.73 0.73 -3.21
CA ALA A 137 1.66 0.14 -4.55
C ALA A 137 0.57 0.80 -5.42
N ASP A 138 -0.56 1.14 -4.81
CA ASP A 138 -1.67 1.83 -5.47
C ASP A 138 -1.25 3.24 -5.92
N CYS A 139 -0.58 3.99 -5.04
CA CYS A 139 -0.02 5.30 -5.37
C CYS A 139 1.02 5.22 -6.49
N GLN A 140 1.88 4.18 -6.49
CA GLN A 140 2.82 3.94 -7.60
C GLN A 140 2.06 3.69 -8.90
N THR A 141 1.01 2.87 -8.88
CA THR A 141 0.18 2.57 -10.06
C THR A 141 -0.50 3.82 -10.60
N LEU A 142 -1.08 4.64 -9.73
CA LEU A 142 -1.68 5.92 -10.12
C LEU A 142 -0.65 6.84 -10.80
N ILE A 143 0.57 6.94 -10.25
CA ILE A 143 1.63 7.75 -10.87
C ILE A 143 2.03 7.20 -12.24
N GLU A 144 2.10 5.88 -12.42
CA GLU A 144 2.45 5.25 -13.68
C GLU A 144 1.41 5.53 -14.78
N HIS A 145 0.12 5.56 -14.44
CA HIS A 145 -0.98 5.77 -15.40
C HIS A 145 -1.41 7.23 -15.55
N LYS A 146 -1.34 8.03 -14.47
CA LYS A 146 -1.82 9.43 -14.44
C LYS A 146 -0.69 10.47 -14.40
N GLY A 147 0.56 10.03 -14.21
CA GLY A 147 1.74 10.91 -14.13
C GLY A 147 1.94 11.59 -12.78
N THR A 148 0.89 11.78 -11.99
CA THR A 148 0.91 12.47 -10.70
C THR A 148 -0.15 11.93 -9.77
N LEU A 149 -0.02 12.22 -8.46
CA LEU A 149 -1.10 12.09 -7.47
C LEU A 149 -1.75 13.44 -7.17
N ASP A 150 -1.07 14.54 -7.50
CA ASP A 150 -1.49 15.88 -7.12
C ASP A 150 -2.76 16.27 -7.88
N GLY A 151 -3.81 16.59 -7.12
CA GLY A 151 -5.09 17.03 -7.65
C GLY A 151 -6.03 15.90 -8.13
N LEU A 152 -5.63 14.64 -8.04
CA LEU A 152 -6.53 13.52 -8.37
C LEU A 152 -7.70 13.45 -7.40
N LYS A 153 -8.84 12.93 -7.87
CA LYS A 153 -9.96 12.47 -7.04
C LYS A 153 -10.01 10.95 -7.09
N ILE A 154 -9.86 10.31 -5.92
CA ILE A 154 -9.96 8.86 -5.75
C ILE A 154 -11.29 8.55 -5.07
N ALA A 155 -12.16 7.83 -5.74
CA ALA A 155 -13.44 7.37 -5.21
C ALA A 155 -13.31 5.91 -4.74
N PHE A 156 -13.49 5.68 -3.44
CA PHE A 156 -13.59 4.33 -2.90
C PHE A 156 -15.06 3.97 -2.72
N VAL A 157 -15.49 2.84 -3.26
CA VAL A 157 -16.86 2.35 -3.19
C VAL A 157 -16.87 1.02 -2.45
N GLY A 158 -17.36 1.01 -1.20
CA GLY A 158 -17.35 -0.20 -0.36
C GLY A 158 -17.26 0.09 1.12
N ASP A 159 -16.62 -0.82 1.86
CA ASP A 159 -16.49 -0.80 3.31
C ASP A 159 -15.42 0.20 3.79
N GLY A 160 -15.69 0.93 4.88
CA GLY A 160 -14.73 1.79 5.55
C GLY A 160 -13.65 1.03 6.33
N ASN A 161 -13.03 0.05 5.70
CA ASN A 161 -12.10 -0.93 6.27
C ASN A 161 -10.64 -0.42 6.40
N ASN A 162 -9.72 -1.33 6.67
CA ASN A 162 -8.27 -1.06 6.80
C ASN A 162 -7.63 -0.45 5.54
N MET A 163 -8.17 -0.74 4.35
CA MET A 163 -7.73 -0.10 3.11
C MET A 163 -8.08 1.39 3.13
N VAL A 164 -9.34 1.70 3.48
CA VAL A 164 -9.80 3.08 3.63
C VAL A 164 -8.99 3.82 4.69
N HIS A 165 -8.73 3.21 5.86
CA HIS A 165 -7.89 3.84 6.89
C HIS A 165 -6.51 4.24 6.35
N SER A 166 -5.86 3.36 5.58
CA SER A 166 -4.55 3.66 4.97
C SER A 166 -4.64 4.73 3.89
N TRP A 167 -5.75 4.79 3.13
CA TRP A 167 -6.00 5.87 2.17
C TRP A 167 -6.24 7.21 2.86
N LEU A 168 -6.95 7.24 4.01
CA LEU A 168 -7.16 8.45 4.80
C LEU A 168 -5.84 9.04 5.31
N GLU A 169 -4.94 8.18 5.83
CA GLU A 169 -3.60 8.62 6.24
C GLU A 169 -2.75 9.09 5.05
N ALA A 170 -2.85 8.42 3.89
CA ALA A 170 -2.16 8.88 2.67
C ALA A 170 -2.69 10.23 2.18
N ALA A 171 -4.02 10.48 2.25
CA ALA A 171 -4.63 11.76 1.91
C ALA A 171 -4.20 12.91 2.83
N ALA A 172 -3.81 12.60 4.06
CA ALA A 172 -3.22 13.58 4.98
C ALA A 172 -1.79 14.00 4.61
N ILE A 173 -1.08 13.18 3.81
CA ILE A 173 0.30 13.43 3.38
C ILE A 173 0.33 13.98 1.94
N LEU A 174 -0.59 13.53 1.09
CA LEU A 174 -0.57 13.72 -0.36
C LEU A 174 -1.75 14.60 -0.80
N PRO A 175 -1.58 15.50 -1.77
CA PRO A 175 -2.59 16.48 -2.15
C PRO A 175 -3.58 15.93 -3.20
N PHE A 176 -4.25 14.82 -2.91
CA PHE A 176 -5.38 14.32 -3.67
C PHE A 176 -6.68 14.42 -2.85
N ALA A 177 -7.82 14.34 -3.50
CA ALA A 177 -9.12 14.24 -2.85
C ALA A 177 -9.53 12.77 -2.73
N PHE A 178 -10.03 12.36 -1.56
CA PHE A 178 -10.53 11.02 -1.30
C PHE A 178 -12.03 11.06 -0.99
N ALA A 179 -12.83 10.29 -1.72
CA ALA A 179 -14.26 10.17 -1.51
C ALA A 179 -14.61 8.71 -1.23
N LEU A 180 -15.27 8.44 -0.10
CA LEU A 180 -15.78 7.11 0.23
C LEU A 180 -17.31 7.10 0.10
N ALA A 181 -17.83 6.17 -0.71
CA ALA A 181 -19.22 5.78 -0.68
C ALA A 181 -19.38 4.45 0.08
N CYS A 182 -20.06 4.48 1.22
CA CYS A 182 -20.31 3.28 2.03
C CYS A 182 -21.73 3.29 2.61
N PRO A 183 -22.33 2.11 2.92
CA PRO A 183 -23.59 2.05 3.65
C PRO A 183 -23.45 2.65 5.04
N LYS A 184 -24.57 3.14 5.60
CA LYS A 184 -24.62 3.60 7.00
C LYS A 184 -24.24 2.47 7.95
N GLY A 185 -23.33 2.77 8.89
CA GLY A 185 -22.81 1.79 9.87
C GLY A 185 -21.55 1.05 9.39
N TYR A 186 -21.06 1.38 8.19
CA TYR A 186 -19.82 0.85 7.62
C TYR A 186 -18.81 1.96 7.29
N GLU A 187 -18.93 3.09 7.97
CA GLU A 187 -17.99 4.21 7.90
C GLU A 187 -16.62 3.81 8.50
N PRO A 188 -15.53 4.47 8.11
CA PRO A 188 -14.23 4.24 8.73
C PRO A 188 -14.20 4.67 10.18
N ASP A 189 -13.20 4.22 10.92
CA ASP A 189 -12.98 4.65 12.29
C ASP A 189 -12.99 6.19 12.41
N ALA A 190 -13.83 6.69 13.30
CA ALA A 190 -14.06 8.12 13.44
C ALA A 190 -12.81 8.90 13.90
N ALA A 191 -11.96 8.29 14.72
CA ALA A 191 -10.74 8.93 15.21
C ALA A 191 -9.69 9.03 14.09
N ILE A 192 -9.56 7.99 13.24
CA ILE A 192 -8.68 8.00 12.07
C ILE A 192 -9.14 9.05 11.06
N LEU A 193 -10.46 9.09 10.77
CA LEU A 193 -11.06 10.07 9.86
C LEU A 193 -10.83 11.50 10.35
N GLN A 194 -11.11 11.75 11.64
CA GLN A 194 -10.93 13.09 12.22
C GLN A 194 -9.48 13.51 12.19
N LYS A 195 -8.55 12.64 12.56
CA LYS A 195 -7.11 12.92 12.51
C LYS A 195 -6.63 13.28 11.09
N ALA A 196 -7.11 12.57 10.06
CA ALA A 196 -6.75 12.88 8.69
C ALA A 196 -7.30 14.27 8.25
N ARG A 197 -8.54 14.61 8.64
CA ARG A 197 -9.13 15.94 8.39
C ARG A 197 -8.38 17.06 9.10
N ASP A 198 -7.99 16.86 10.34
CA ASP A 198 -7.21 17.84 11.13
C ASP A 198 -5.83 18.12 10.49
N GLN A 199 -5.30 17.16 9.75
CA GLN A 199 -4.08 17.30 8.96
C GLN A 199 -4.30 17.90 7.57
N GLY A 200 -5.53 18.33 7.24
CA GLY A 200 -5.86 19.03 6.00
C GLY A 200 -6.23 18.13 4.83
N ALA A 201 -6.47 16.83 5.05
CA ALA A 201 -6.92 15.92 3.99
C ALA A 201 -8.31 16.33 3.46
N LYS A 202 -8.45 16.30 2.11
CA LYS A 202 -9.73 16.54 1.43
C LYS A 202 -10.52 15.24 1.38
N ILE A 203 -11.42 15.02 2.33
CA ILE A 203 -12.16 13.76 2.50
C ILE A 203 -13.67 14.00 2.48
N THR A 204 -14.35 13.28 1.59
CA THR A 204 -15.82 13.18 1.53
C THR A 204 -16.24 11.77 1.95
N ILE A 205 -17.19 11.67 2.89
CA ILE A 205 -17.84 10.40 3.24
C ILE A 205 -19.32 10.54 2.90
N THR A 206 -19.87 9.64 2.10
CA THR A 206 -21.24 9.70 1.62
C THR A 206 -21.87 8.31 1.51
N GLN A 207 -23.18 8.24 1.43
CA GLN A 207 -23.89 7.01 1.07
C GLN A 207 -24.20 6.95 -0.44
N SER A 208 -23.90 8.01 -1.19
CA SER A 208 -24.18 8.12 -2.62
C SER A 208 -22.96 7.70 -3.44
N VAL A 209 -23.07 6.54 -4.11
CA VAL A 209 -22.06 6.08 -5.07
C VAL A 209 -21.83 7.12 -6.16
N LYS A 210 -22.89 7.79 -6.65
CA LYS A 210 -22.81 8.84 -7.65
C LYS A 210 -21.95 10.01 -7.17
N GLU A 211 -22.22 10.53 -5.98
CA GLU A 211 -21.48 11.67 -5.41
C GLU A 211 -19.98 11.36 -5.25
N ALA A 212 -19.65 10.14 -4.82
CA ALA A 212 -18.25 9.75 -4.71
C ALA A 212 -17.59 9.59 -6.09
N ALA A 213 -18.26 8.90 -7.03
CA ALA A 213 -17.70 8.54 -8.33
C ALA A 213 -17.65 9.69 -9.36
N GLU A 214 -18.54 10.69 -9.24
CA GLU A 214 -18.61 11.83 -10.17
C GLU A 214 -17.26 12.53 -10.29
N ASP A 215 -16.77 12.68 -11.52
CA ASP A 215 -15.47 13.28 -11.84
C ASP A 215 -14.25 12.63 -11.15
N ALA A 216 -14.35 11.39 -10.71
CA ALA A 216 -13.21 10.68 -10.14
C ALA A 216 -12.16 10.31 -11.22
N ASP A 217 -10.88 10.40 -10.86
CA ASP A 217 -9.75 9.94 -11.67
C ASP A 217 -9.48 8.45 -11.49
N ALA A 218 -9.92 7.89 -10.36
CA ALA A 218 -9.87 6.47 -10.08
C ALA A 218 -11.06 6.03 -9.21
N ILE A 219 -11.64 4.88 -9.54
CA ILE A 219 -12.61 4.17 -8.72
C ILE A 219 -11.91 2.98 -8.09
N TYR A 220 -11.94 2.91 -6.78
CA TYR A 220 -11.36 1.83 -5.99
C TYR A 220 -12.44 1.02 -5.29
N THR A 221 -12.30 -0.29 -5.25
CA THR A 221 -13.14 -1.14 -4.40
C THR A 221 -12.32 -2.28 -3.77
N ASP A 222 -12.88 -2.89 -2.76
CA ASP A 222 -12.33 -4.06 -2.05
C ASP A 222 -13.48 -4.99 -1.67
N VAL A 223 -13.16 -6.22 -1.31
CA VAL A 223 -14.15 -7.20 -0.86
C VAL A 223 -15.03 -6.65 0.26
N TRP A 224 -16.34 -6.93 0.18
CA TRP A 224 -17.28 -6.47 1.19
C TRP A 224 -17.15 -7.24 2.52
N THR A 225 -16.62 -8.45 2.47
CA THR A 225 -16.39 -9.29 3.64
C THR A 225 -14.91 -9.65 3.73
N SER A 226 -14.22 -9.09 4.71
CA SER A 226 -12.82 -9.40 4.98
C SER A 226 -12.66 -10.71 5.77
N MET A 227 -11.46 -11.29 5.74
CA MET A 227 -11.13 -12.47 6.54
C MET A 227 -11.36 -12.20 8.03
N GLY A 228 -12.11 -13.07 8.70
CA GLY A 228 -12.52 -12.94 10.10
C GLY A 228 -13.94 -12.39 10.28
N GLN A 229 -14.63 -12.01 9.19
CA GLN A 229 -16.01 -11.50 9.20
C GLN A 229 -17.01 -12.49 8.59
N GLU A 230 -16.67 -13.77 8.48
CA GLU A 230 -17.45 -14.78 7.79
C GLU A 230 -18.87 -14.93 8.35
N LYS A 231 -19.09 -14.60 9.63
CA LYS A 231 -20.41 -14.63 10.29
C LYS A 231 -21.35 -13.51 9.81
N GLU A 232 -20.81 -12.46 9.20
CA GLU A 232 -21.57 -11.29 8.74
C GLU A 232 -21.88 -11.30 7.24
N VAL A 233 -21.41 -12.29 6.49
CA VAL A 233 -21.49 -12.36 5.01
C VAL A 233 -22.87 -11.97 4.48
N GLN A 234 -23.95 -12.59 4.99
CA GLN A 234 -25.30 -12.34 4.47
C GLN A 234 -25.81 -10.92 4.74
N ASN A 235 -25.44 -10.34 5.88
CA ASN A 235 -25.81 -8.97 6.21
C ASN A 235 -25.03 -7.98 5.35
N ARG A 236 -23.74 -8.23 5.16
CA ARG A 236 -22.87 -7.41 4.31
C ARG A 236 -23.30 -7.46 2.84
N LEU A 237 -23.58 -8.63 2.28
CA LEU A 237 -24.09 -8.76 0.91
C LEU A 237 -25.38 -7.95 0.68
N ARG A 238 -26.29 -7.90 1.66
CA ARG A 238 -27.50 -7.08 1.57
C ARG A 238 -27.19 -5.59 1.67
N ALA A 239 -26.35 -5.19 2.61
CA ALA A 239 -25.99 -3.78 2.84
C ALA A 239 -25.23 -3.16 1.65
N PHE A 240 -24.30 -3.92 1.08
CA PHE A 240 -23.41 -3.45 0.03
C PHE A 240 -23.93 -3.65 -1.39
N ARG A 241 -25.04 -4.31 -1.60
CA ARG A 241 -25.58 -4.62 -2.96
C ARG A 241 -25.66 -3.40 -3.89
N ALA A 242 -25.97 -2.22 -3.36
CA ALA A 242 -26.02 -0.97 -4.12
C ALA A 242 -24.66 -0.32 -4.36
N TYR A 243 -23.58 -0.90 -3.81
CA TYR A 243 -22.22 -0.39 -3.89
C TYR A 243 -21.33 -1.24 -4.80
N GLN A 244 -21.92 -2.06 -5.68
CA GLN A 244 -21.19 -2.81 -6.67
C GLN A 244 -20.58 -1.89 -7.73
N VAL A 245 -19.27 -2.00 -7.97
CA VAL A 245 -18.59 -1.33 -9.07
C VAL A 245 -18.89 -2.08 -10.38
N ASN A 246 -19.80 -1.53 -11.16
CA ASN A 246 -20.22 -1.99 -12.47
C ASN A 246 -19.99 -0.90 -13.52
N SER A 247 -20.32 -1.18 -14.79
CA SER A 247 -20.13 -0.23 -15.89
C SER A 247 -20.88 1.09 -15.71
N GLN A 248 -22.03 1.10 -15.02
CA GLN A 248 -22.78 2.33 -14.74
C GLN A 248 -22.02 3.21 -13.74
N VAL A 249 -21.42 2.61 -12.70
CA VAL A 249 -20.59 3.34 -11.71
C VAL A 249 -19.32 3.89 -12.38
N VAL A 250 -18.67 3.10 -13.23
CA VAL A 250 -17.49 3.56 -13.98
C VAL A 250 -17.81 4.72 -14.90
N ALA A 251 -18.99 4.70 -15.55
CA ALA A 251 -19.43 5.78 -16.43
C ALA A 251 -19.76 7.11 -15.71
N MET A 252 -19.87 7.13 -14.38
CA MET A 252 -20.02 8.36 -13.59
C MET A 252 -18.70 9.11 -13.39
N ALA A 253 -17.57 8.41 -13.54
CA ALA A 253 -16.25 8.97 -13.39
C ALA A 253 -15.75 9.62 -14.70
N LYS A 254 -14.54 10.16 -14.67
CA LYS A 254 -13.90 10.70 -15.88
C LYS A 254 -13.76 9.61 -16.95
N PRO A 255 -13.81 9.95 -18.24
CA PRO A 255 -13.68 8.95 -19.33
C PRO A 255 -12.38 8.14 -19.29
N ASP A 256 -11.31 8.70 -18.75
CA ASP A 256 -10.00 8.07 -18.55
C ASP A 256 -9.78 7.57 -17.12
N ALA A 257 -10.86 7.46 -16.31
CA ALA A 257 -10.78 6.97 -14.94
C ALA A 257 -10.24 5.54 -14.89
N LEU A 258 -9.40 5.27 -13.91
CA LEU A 258 -8.88 3.93 -13.64
C LEU A 258 -9.83 3.18 -12.70
N VAL A 259 -9.92 1.86 -12.86
CA VAL A 259 -10.57 0.98 -11.90
C VAL A 259 -9.49 0.22 -11.14
N MET A 260 -9.57 0.25 -9.82
CA MET A 260 -8.56 -0.29 -8.91
C MET A 260 -9.17 -1.31 -7.94
N HIS A 261 -8.41 -2.35 -7.63
CA HIS A 261 -8.81 -3.39 -6.67
C HIS A 261 -7.58 -4.06 -6.06
N CYS A 262 -7.49 -4.15 -4.74
CA CYS A 262 -6.33 -4.77 -4.07
C CYS A 262 -6.23 -6.29 -4.24
N LEU A 263 -7.28 -6.93 -4.77
CA LEU A 263 -7.41 -8.37 -4.94
C LEU A 263 -7.26 -9.19 -3.61
N PRO A 264 -7.93 -10.37 -3.49
CA PRO A 264 -8.75 -11.05 -4.51
C PRO A 264 -10.08 -10.32 -4.72
N ALA A 265 -10.66 -10.43 -5.93
CA ALA A 265 -11.96 -9.87 -6.26
C ALA A 265 -13.04 -10.97 -6.24
N HIS A 266 -14.20 -10.69 -5.64
CA HIS A 266 -15.38 -11.53 -5.69
C HIS A 266 -16.28 -11.04 -6.82
N ARG A 267 -16.04 -11.57 -8.02
CA ARG A 267 -16.78 -11.18 -9.23
C ARG A 267 -18.26 -11.41 -9.08
N GLY A 268 -19.05 -10.35 -9.30
CA GLY A 268 -20.49 -10.35 -9.09
C GLY A 268 -20.92 -9.86 -7.71
N GLU A 269 -19.99 -9.66 -6.79
CA GLU A 269 -20.19 -8.98 -5.51
C GLU A 269 -19.74 -7.51 -5.62
N GLU A 270 -18.59 -7.14 -5.10
CA GLU A 270 -18.10 -5.74 -5.08
C GLU A 270 -17.74 -5.18 -6.46
N ILE A 271 -17.40 -6.06 -7.41
CA ILE A 271 -17.04 -5.69 -8.78
C ILE A 271 -17.60 -6.69 -9.80
N THR A 272 -18.07 -6.21 -10.94
CA THR A 272 -18.52 -7.11 -12.01
C THR A 272 -17.32 -7.69 -12.78
N HIS A 273 -17.54 -8.85 -13.41
CA HIS A 273 -16.54 -9.48 -14.28
C HIS A 273 -16.10 -8.53 -15.41
N GLU A 274 -17.05 -7.89 -16.06
CA GLU A 274 -16.80 -6.97 -17.19
C GLU A 274 -15.88 -5.82 -16.80
N VAL A 275 -16.13 -5.21 -15.64
CA VAL A 275 -15.32 -4.07 -15.16
C VAL A 275 -13.92 -4.53 -14.78
N LEU A 276 -13.79 -5.70 -14.13
CA LEU A 276 -12.48 -6.22 -13.74
C LEU A 276 -11.62 -6.61 -14.95
N GLU A 277 -12.24 -7.02 -16.07
CA GLU A 277 -11.55 -7.35 -17.33
C GLU A 277 -11.45 -6.14 -18.29
N SER A 278 -11.96 -4.98 -17.91
CA SER A 278 -11.95 -3.80 -18.77
C SER A 278 -10.53 -3.21 -18.92
N PRO A 279 -10.24 -2.52 -20.02
CA PRO A 279 -8.96 -1.82 -20.21
C PRO A 279 -8.69 -0.74 -19.16
N GLN A 280 -9.71 -0.23 -18.48
CA GLN A 280 -9.58 0.76 -17.41
C GLN A 280 -9.13 0.11 -16.08
N CYS A 281 -9.27 -1.21 -15.94
CA CYS A 281 -8.91 -1.90 -14.71
C CYS A 281 -7.41 -2.17 -14.63
N VAL A 282 -6.75 -1.58 -13.64
CA VAL A 282 -5.31 -1.69 -13.38
C VAL A 282 -4.99 -2.56 -12.15
N ALA A 283 -5.92 -3.43 -11.73
CA ALA A 283 -5.75 -4.28 -10.55
C ALA A 283 -4.52 -5.20 -10.61
N PHE A 284 -4.14 -5.66 -11.80
CA PHE A 284 -2.97 -6.50 -11.99
C PHE A 284 -1.66 -5.69 -12.01
N ASP A 285 -1.68 -4.44 -12.48
CA ASP A 285 -0.55 -3.52 -12.35
C ASP A 285 -0.32 -3.15 -10.88
N GLN A 286 -1.40 -2.94 -10.10
CA GLN A 286 -1.31 -2.79 -8.64
C GLN A 286 -0.65 -4.03 -8.00
N ALA A 287 -1.06 -5.23 -8.42
CA ALA A 287 -0.49 -6.47 -7.90
C ALA A 287 1.00 -6.61 -8.24
N GLU A 288 1.45 -6.21 -9.44
CA GLU A 288 2.87 -6.12 -9.80
C GLU A 288 3.60 -5.10 -8.91
N ASN A 289 3.03 -3.90 -8.76
CA ASN A 289 3.64 -2.83 -7.99
C ASN A 289 3.79 -3.13 -6.49
N ARG A 290 3.05 -4.12 -5.95
CA ARG A 290 3.29 -4.67 -4.61
C ARG A 290 4.73 -5.14 -4.44
N LEU A 291 5.30 -5.81 -5.44
CA LEU A 291 6.69 -6.28 -5.40
C LEU A 291 7.67 -5.10 -5.27
N HIS A 292 7.45 -4.05 -6.06
CA HIS A 292 8.36 -2.92 -6.12
C HIS A 292 8.25 -2.00 -4.91
N ALA A 293 7.03 -1.70 -4.47
CA ALA A 293 6.77 -0.92 -3.26
C ALA A 293 7.35 -1.61 -2.02
N GLN A 294 7.14 -2.91 -1.85
CA GLN A 294 7.69 -3.67 -0.73
C GLN A 294 9.21 -3.75 -0.75
N LYS A 295 9.85 -3.92 -1.93
CA LYS A 295 11.32 -3.80 -2.05
C LYS A 295 11.80 -2.43 -1.58
N ALA A 296 11.14 -1.37 -2.02
CA ALA A 296 11.51 -0.01 -1.63
C ALA A 296 11.37 0.23 -0.12
N VAL A 297 10.30 -0.27 0.50
CA VAL A 297 10.09 -0.22 1.96
C VAL A 297 11.23 -0.93 2.70
N MET A 298 11.56 -2.17 2.31
CA MET A 298 12.64 -2.93 2.95
C MET A 298 13.99 -2.20 2.86
N VAL A 299 14.32 -1.65 1.70
CA VAL A 299 15.56 -0.88 1.50
C VAL A 299 15.54 0.42 2.32
N TRP A 300 14.42 1.15 2.32
CA TRP A 300 14.27 2.40 3.07
C TRP A 300 14.46 2.19 4.58
N LEU A 301 13.86 1.14 5.14
CA LEU A 301 13.94 0.84 6.57
C LEU A 301 15.36 0.46 7.00
N LEU A 302 16.07 -0.36 6.21
CA LEU A 302 17.40 -0.84 6.55
C LEU A 302 18.52 0.13 6.19
N LYS A 303 18.39 0.91 5.11
CA LYS A 303 19.48 1.76 4.58
C LYS A 303 19.13 3.24 4.46
N GLY A 304 17.86 3.62 4.63
CA GLY A 304 17.41 4.96 4.30
C GLY A 304 17.58 5.26 2.81
N PHE A 305 17.45 6.52 2.42
CA PHE A 305 17.63 6.95 1.02
C PHE A 305 19.09 7.23 0.62
N LYS A 306 20.07 6.95 1.48
CA LYS A 306 21.49 7.26 1.21
C LYS A 306 22.12 6.43 0.08
N GLY A 307 21.45 5.39 -0.40
CA GLY A 307 21.91 4.52 -1.50
C GLY A 307 21.56 4.98 -2.92
N SER A 308 20.68 5.97 -3.09
CA SER A 308 20.22 6.47 -4.38
C SER A 308 20.73 7.88 -4.67
N ARG A 309 22.05 8.07 -4.77
CA ARG A 309 22.59 9.22 -5.49
C ARG A 309 22.40 8.96 -6.98
N VAL A 310 21.29 9.45 -7.52
CA VAL A 310 21.15 9.64 -8.96
C VAL A 310 22.17 10.70 -9.35
N GLN A 311 23.28 10.29 -9.97
CA GLN A 311 24.13 11.17 -10.75
C GLN A 311 23.35 11.58 -12.01
N GLY A 312 22.61 12.66 -11.91
CA GLY A 312 21.86 13.32 -12.97
C GLY A 312 22.17 14.81 -12.95
N SER A 313 23.47 15.18 -13.03
CA SER A 313 23.86 16.53 -13.41
C SER A 313 23.74 16.61 -14.94
N MET A 314 22.68 17.23 -15.42
CA MET A 314 22.67 17.83 -16.76
C MET A 314 23.80 18.86 -16.82
N LYS A 315 24.91 18.49 -17.46
CA LYS A 315 25.87 19.48 -17.92
C LYS A 315 25.18 20.25 -19.05
N THR A 316 24.72 21.45 -18.76
CA THR A 316 24.44 22.46 -19.76
C THR A 316 25.78 22.80 -20.42
N THR A 317 25.99 22.33 -21.63
CA THR A 317 27.09 22.78 -22.49
C THR A 317 26.80 24.20 -22.93
N GLY A 318 27.33 25.16 -22.18
CA GLY A 318 27.41 26.56 -22.61
C GLY A 318 28.38 26.67 -23.77
N SER A 319 27.85 27.00 -24.97
CA SER A 319 28.64 27.35 -26.12
C SER A 319 29.46 28.61 -25.82
N ARG A 320 30.77 28.50 -25.69
CA ARG A 320 31.68 29.68 -25.77
C ARG A 320 31.94 29.97 -27.21
N GLY A 321 31.31 31.06 -27.68
CA GLY A 321 31.63 31.64 -28.94
C GLY A 321 33.10 32.09 -29.04
N SER A 322 33.75 31.63 -30.08
CA SER A 322 35.07 32.08 -30.45
C SER A 322 34.99 33.51 -31.00
N LYS A 323 35.56 34.49 -30.31
CA LYS A 323 35.96 35.76 -30.94
C LYS A 323 37.39 35.61 -31.43
N LYS A 324 37.55 35.53 -32.74
CA LYS A 324 38.82 35.89 -33.40
C LYS A 324 38.94 37.40 -33.40
N SER A 325 40.12 37.91 -33.05
CA SER A 325 40.63 39.19 -33.50
C SER A 325 42.15 39.14 -33.55
N LYS A 326 42.63 39.33 -34.77
CA LYS A 326 43.96 39.79 -35.21
C LYS A 326 45.21 39.15 -34.58
#